data_eb91c1567077938b5eef602439568257
#
_entry.id   eb91c1567077938b5eef602439568257
#
_cell.length_a   1.000
_cell.length_b   1.000
_cell.length_c   1.000
_cell.angle_alpha   90.00
_cell.angle_beta   90.00
_cell.angle_gamma   90.00
#
_symmetry.space_group_name_H-M   'P 1'
#
loop_
_entity.id
_entity.type
_entity.pdbx_description
1 polymer ?
#
loop_
_entity_poly.entity_id
_entity_poly.type
_entity_poly.pdbx_seq_one_letter_code
_entity_poly.pdbx_strand_id
1 'polypeptide(L)'
;MGSGKSTALEAFERLGALTLSADEVVHSLYEQQHVVDQLVDRWGAVVAPAGAVDRAALARLAFADEQQRAWLEGLIWPLVAAQVAAFREGSLVHTPRPPAAVVETPLLFEAGMEGIYDATIAVIANEELRRERAAGRGHEALDERNARQLSQQQKADRATYVVINDGTTAELEAELALILERLAE
;
A
#
# COMPACT_ATOMS: atom_id res chain seq x y z
N MET A 1 7.95 7.64 2.00
CA MET A 1 8.50 6.29 2.29
C MET A 1 9.26 6.32 3.61
N GLY A 2 9.59 5.13 4.19
CA GLY A 2 10.37 5.05 5.44
C GLY A 2 9.60 5.36 6.73
N SER A 3 8.29 5.63 6.70
CA SER A 3 7.51 5.86 7.93
C SER A 3 7.19 4.58 8.73
N GLY A 4 7.41 3.39 8.15
CA GLY A 4 7.19 2.11 8.84
C GLY A 4 5.80 1.50 8.66
N LYS A 5 5.10 1.78 7.57
CA LYS A 5 3.79 1.17 7.28
C LYS A 5 3.84 -0.36 7.22
N SER A 6 4.84 -0.94 6.56
CA SER A 6 5.02 -2.40 6.52
C SER A 6 5.26 -2.98 7.92
N THR A 7 6.08 -2.31 8.75
CA THR A 7 6.31 -2.71 10.15
C THR A 7 5.01 -2.63 10.97
N ALA A 8 4.17 -1.62 10.70
CA ALA A 8 2.86 -1.51 11.34
C ALA A 8 1.92 -2.63 10.88
N LEU A 9 1.96 -3.02 9.59
CA LEU A 9 1.16 -4.13 9.07
C LEU A 9 1.55 -5.46 9.76
N GLU A 10 2.86 -5.74 9.87
CA GLU A 10 3.37 -6.90 10.61
C GLU A 10 2.99 -6.88 12.09
N ALA A 11 2.95 -5.68 12.72
CA ALA A 11 2.50 -5.55 14.10
C ALA A 11 1.01 -5.87 14.24
N PHE A 12 0.17 -5.44 13.32
CA PHE A 12 -1.24 -5.82 13.29
C PHE A 12 -1.45 -7.33 13.15
N GLU A 13 -0.64 -8.02 12.34
CA GLU A 13 -0.67 -9.49 12.27
C GLU A 13 -0.37 -10.14 13.62
N ARG A 14 0.69 -9.68 14.30
CA ARG A 14 1.04 -10.19 15.65
C ARG A 14 -0.07 -9.93 16.67
N LEU A 15 -0.83 -8.87 16.51
CA LEU A 15 -2.02 -8.54 17.31
C LEU A 15 -3.28 -9.30 16.91
N GLY A 16 -3.17 -10.22 15.92
CA GLY A 16 -4.26 -11.09 15.49
C GLY A 16 -5.20 -10.49 14.44
N ALA A 17 -4.90 -9.32 13.89
CA ALA A 17 -5.64 -8.78 12.77
C ALA A 17 -5.34 -9.54 11.48
N LEU A 18 -6.31 -9.60 10.55
CA LEU A 18 -6.02 -9.97 9.17
C LEU A 18 -5.43 -8.78 8.44
N THR A 19 -4.42 -9.02 7.61
CA THR A 19 -3.71 -7.96 6.90
C THR A 19 -3.68 -8.20 5.39
N LEU A 20 -3.64 -7.11 4.63
CA LEU A 20 -3.48 -7.11 3.18
C LEU A 20 -2.59 -5.92 2.78
N SER A 21 -1.55 -6.17 2.01
CA SER A 21 -0.76 -5.10 1.38
C SER A 21 -1.25 -4.87 -0.05
N ALA A 22 -1.71 -3.66 -0.36
CA ALA A 22 -2.10 -3.30 -1.72
C ALA A 22 -0.92 -3.35 -2.70
N ASP A 23 0.31 -3.08 -2.24
CA ASP A 23 1.52 -3.23 -3.06
C ASP A 23 1.77 -4.71 -3.42
N GLU A 24 1.58 -5.65 -2.49
CA GLU A 24 1.70 -7.09 -2.76
C GLU A 24 0.60 -7.58 -3.70
N VAL A 25 -0.63 -7.08 -3.54
CA VAL A 25 -1.71 -7.34 -4.49
C VAL A 25 -1.31 -6.91 -5.90
N VAL A 26 -0.80 -5.70 -6.08
CA VAL A 26 -0.30 -5.23 -7.39
C VAL A 26 0.80 -6.14 -7.93
N HIS A 27 1.72 -6.61 -7.08
CA HIS A 27 2.76 -7.54 -7.51
C HIS A 27 2.18 -8.86 -8.00
N SER A 28 1.23 -9.45 -7.28
CA SER A 28 0.57 -10.70 -7.69
C SER A 28 -0.26 -10.54 -8.97
N LEU A 29 -0.83 -9.34 -9.22
CA LEU A 29 -1.53 -9.06 -10.46
C LEU A 29 -0.60 -9.09 -11.68
N TYR A 30 0.65 -8.65 -11.53
CA TYR A 30 1.65 -8.70 -12.62
C TYR A 30 2.14 -10.13 -12.93
N GLU A 31 1.80 -11.12 -12.13
CA GLU A 31 2.04 -12.55 -12.39
C GLU A 31 0.88 -13.22 -13.14
N GLN A 32 -0.29 -12.56 -13.20
CA GLN A 32 -1.46 -13.10 -13.88
C GLN A 32 -1.35 -12.93 -15.40
N GLN A 33 -1.47 -14.04 -16.15
CA GLN A 33 -1.25 -14.06 -17.59
C GLN A 33 -2.11 -13.00 -18.33
N HIS A 34 -3.38 -12.86 -17.96
CA HIS A 34 -4.26 -11.89 -18.61
C HIS A 34 -3.84 -10.43 -18.39
N VAL A 35 -3.15 -10.10 -17.28
CA VAL A 35 -2.56 -8.78 -17.04
C VAL A 35 -1.31 -8.62 -17.88
N VAL A 36 -0.43 -9.64 -17.88
CA VAL A 36 0.79 -9.65 -18.71
C VAL A 36 0.45 -9.42 -20.19
N ASP A 37 -0.57 -10.13 -20.70
CA ASP A 37 -1.00 -10.00 -22.11
C ASP A 37 -1.44 -8.56 -22.43
N GLN A 38 -2.23 -7.92 -21.56
CA GLN A 38 -2.65 -6.53 -21.76
C GLN A 38 -1.49 -5.54 -21.72
N LEU A 39 -0.50 -5.77 -20.83
CA LEU A 39 0.71 -4.95 -20.78
C LEU A 39 1.55 -5.11 -22.05
N VAL A 40 1.69 -6.33 -22.54
CA VAL A 40 2.41 -6.63 -23.79
C VAL A 40 1.66 -6.06 -25.01
N ASP A 41 0.34 -6.15 -25.06
CA ASP A 41 -0.48 -5.55 -26.12
C ASP A 41 -0.32 -4.03 -26.15
N ARG A 42 -0.15 -3.39 -24.98
CA ARG A 42 0.01 -1.93 -24.86
C ARG A 42 1.40 -1.44 -25.22
N TRP A 43 2.44 -2.12 -24.72
CA TRP A 43 3.83 -1.64 -24.80
C TRP A 43 4.80 -2.59 -25.49
N GLY A 44 4.32 -3.73 -25.98
CA GLY A 44 5.16 -4.73 -26.64
C GLY A 44 5.93 -5.62 -25.64
N ALA A 45 6.67 -6.60 -26.19
CA ALA A 45 7.42 -7.58 -25.40
C ALA A 45 8.50 -6.98 -24.49
N VAL A 46 8.84 -5.70 -24.63
CA VAL A 46 9.83 -5.01 -23.79
C VAL A 46 9.38 -4.90 -22.34
N VAL A 47 8.07 -4.94 -22.07
CA VAL A 47 7.53 -4.88 -20.70
C VAL A 47 7.53 -6.23 -20.00
N ALA A 48 7.61 -7.34 -20.76
CA ALA A 48 7.67 -8.70 -20.25
C ALA A 48 8.59 -9.58 -21.11
N PRO A 49 9.90 -9.34 -21.17
CA PRO A 49 10.83 -9.95 -22.14
C PRO A 49 10.99 -11.47 -22.00
N ALA A 50 10.68 -12.03 -20.86
CA ALA A 50 10.73 -13.47 -20.58
C ALA A 50 9.36 -14.03 -20.14
N GLY A 51 8.26 -13.36 -20.51
CA GLY A 51 6.90 -13.70 -20.06
C GLY A 51 6.57 -13.24 -18.63
N ALA A 52 7.53 -12.64 -17.93
CA ALA A 52 7.34 -12.03 -16.62
C ALA A 52 7.53 -10.51 -16.73
N VAL A 53 6.69 -9.75 -16.01
CA VAL A 53 6.72 -8.28 -16.07
C VAL A 53 8.04 -7.73 -15.52
N ASP A 54 8.78 -7.01 -16.34
CA ASP A 54 9.89 -6.16 -15.91
C ASP A 54 9.32 -4.85 -15.33
N ARG A 55 9.26 -4.77 -14.01
CA ARG A 55 8.69 -3.62 -13.29
C ARG A 55 9.44 -2.32 -13.54
N ALA A 56 10.74 -2.38 -13.81
CA ALA A 56 11.51 -1.18 -14.13
C ALA A 56 11.18 -0.68 -15.54
N ALA A 57 11.05 -1.58 -16.51
CA ALA A 57 10.58 -1.24 -17.85
C ALA A 57 9.15 -0.71 -17.83
N LEU A 58 8.25 -1.39 -17.10
CA LEU A 58 6.86 -0.96 -16.90
C LEU A 58 6.79 0.44 -16.29
N ALA A 59 7.54 0.70 -15.22
CA ALA A 59 7.57 2.02 -14.60
C ALA A 59 8.01 3.12 -15.57
N ARG A 60 9.10 2.91 -16.32
CA ARG A 60 9.55 3.88 -17.33
C ARG A 60 8.50 4.16 -18.38
N LEU A 61 7.78 3.15 -18.85
CA LEU A 61 6.76 3.29 -19.90
C LEU A 61 5.48 3.92 -19.36
N ALA A 62 5.01 3.46 -18.21
CA ALA A 62 3.77 3.96 -17.60
C ALA A 62 3.89 5.39 -17.08
N PHE A 63 5.06 5.80 -16.59
CA PHE A 63 5.29 7.16 -16.08
C PHE A 63 5.89 8.11 -17.13
N ALA A 64 6.05 7.68 -18.39
CA ALA A 64 6.53 8.54 -19.47
C ALA A 64 5.61 9.74 -19.73
N ASP A 65 4.30 9.53 -19.61
CA ASP A 65 3.29 10.57 -19.71
C ASP A 65 2.02 10.24 -18.90
N GLU A 66 1.14 11.22 -18.75
CA GLU A 66 -0.09 11.08 -17.95
C GLU A 66 -1.07 10.06 -18.55
N GLN A 67 -1.14 9.96 -19.88
CA GLN A 67 -2.07 9.06 -20.56
C GLN A 67 -1.67 7.58 -20.35
N GLN A 68 -0.37 7.28 -20.41
CA GLN A 68 0.14 5.93 -20.16
C GLN A 68 -0.12 5.51 -18.72
N ARG A 69 0.11 6.42 -17.78
CA ARG A 69 -0.17 6.18 -16.36
C ARG A 69 -1.67 5.94 -16.12
N ALA A 70 -2.54 6.81 -16.65
CA ALA A 70 -3.98 6.68 -16.50
C ALA A 70 -4.49 5.34 -17.07
N TRP A 71 -3.90 4.88 -18.16
CA TRP A 71 -4.23 3.57 -18.73
C TRP A 71 -3.84 2.43 -17.77
N LEU A 72 -2.61 2.44 -17.21
CA LEU A 72 -2.17 1.42 -16.27
C LEU A 72 -3.02 1.44 -14.99
N GLU A 73 -3.29 2.62 -14.45
CA GLU A 73 -4.16 2.79 -13.29
C GLU A 73 -5.58 2.25 -13.57
N GLY A 74 -6.13 2.54 -14.75
CA GLY A 74 -7.43 2.03 -15.19
C GLY A 74 -7.49 0.50 -15.33
N LEU A 75 -6.36 -0.14 -15.64
CA LEU A 75 -6.25 -1.60 -15.66
C LEU A 75 -6.12 -2.19 -14.25
N ILE A 76 -5.24 -1.62 -13.43
CA ILE A 76 -4.83 -2.25 -12.16
C ILE A 76 -5.78 -1.92 -11.00
N TRP A 77 -6.27 -0.69 -10.87
CA TRP A 77 -7.09 -0.30 -9.73
C TRP A 77 -8.39 -1.09 -9.55
N PRO A 78 -9.16 -1.41 -10.62
CA PRO A 78 -10.34 -2.26 -10.46
C PRO A 78 -10.01 -3.65 -9.95
N LEU A 79 -8.87 -4.21 -10.36
CA LEU A 79 -8.41 -5.53 -9.91
C LEU A 79 -7.98 -5.51 -8.45
N VAL A 80 -7.26 -4.46 -8.03
CA VAL A 80 -6.90 -4.24 -6.61
C VAL A 80 -8.16 -4.07 -5.77
N ALA A 81 -9.12 -3.24 -6.23
CA ALA A 81 -10.38 -3.03 -5.52
C ALA A 81 -11.16 -4.34 -5.33
N ALA A 82 -11.20 -5.21 -6.35
CA ALA A 82 -11.83 -6.53 -6.24
C ALA A 82 -11.14 -7.42 -5.20
N GLN A 83 -9.80 -7.42 -5.13
CA GLN A 83 -9.05 -8.18 -4.13
C GLN A 83 -9.28 -7.64 -2.71
N VAL A 84 -9.31 -6.32 -2.53
CA VAL A 84 -9.63 -5.69 -1.24
C VAL A 84 -11.07 -6.03 -0.81
N ALA A 85 -12.04 -6.02 -1.73
CA ALA A 85 -13.42 -6.40 -1.44
C ALA A 85 -13.52 -7.88 -1.02
N ALA A 86 -12.85 -8.78 -1.75
CA ALA A 86 -12.81 -10.21 -1.41
C ALA A 86 -12.13 -10.46 -0.05
N PHE A 87 -11.05 -9.75 0.26
CA PHE A 87 -10.39 -9.80 1.56
C PHE A 87 -11.34 -9.34 2.69
N ARG A 88 -12.06 -8.23 2.50
CA ARG A 88 -13.05 -7.73 3.45
C ARG A 88 -14.18 -8.77 3.68
N GLU A 89 -14.75 -9.32 2.62
CA GLU A 89 -15.78 -10.36 2.73
C GLU A 89 -15.25 -11.61 3.45
N GLY A 90 -14.05 -12.07 3.12
CA GLY A 90 -13.39 -13.18 3.79
C GLY A 90 -13.17 -12.93 5.28
N SER A 91 -12.84 -11.69 5.67
CA SER A 91 -12.65 -11.33 7.08
C SER A 91 -13.92 -11.42 7.91
N LEU A 92 -15.09 -11.16 7.32
CA LEU A 92 -16.38 -11.22 8.00
C LEU A 92 -16.80 -12.65 8.38
N VAL A 93 -16.36 -13.64 7.60
CA VAL A 93 -16.68 -15.07 7.82
C VAL A 93 -15.54 -15.84 8.48
N HIS A 94 -14.44 -15.19 8.77
CA HIS A 94 -13.25 -15.80 9.40
C HIS A 94 -13.56 -16.25 10.84
N THR A 95 -13.04 -17.42 11.22
CA THR A 95 -13.24 -17.99 12.57
C THR A 95 -11.90 -18.43 13.16
N PRO A 96 -11.50 -17.93 14.35
CA PRO A 96 -12.18 -16.91 15.15
C PRO A 96 -12.24 -15.55 14.44
N ARG A 97 -13.23 -14.71 14.79
CA ARG A 97 -13.35 -13.38 14.20
C ARG A 97 -12.12 -12.53 14.55
N PRO A 98 -11.41 -11.96 13.57
CA PRO A 98 -10.25 -11.10 13.83
C PRO A 98 -10.69 -9.78 14.47
N PRO A 99 -9.84 -9.12 15.26
CA PRO A 99 -10.13 -7.81 15.84
C PRO A 99 -10.29 -6.73 14.75
N ALA A 100 -9.59 -6.86 13.63
CA ALA A 100 -9.70 -5.98 12.47
C ALA A 100 -9.26 -6.69 11.19
N ALA A 101 -9.70 -6.14 10.03
CA ALA A 101 -9.13 -6.40 8.72
C ALA A 101 -8.39 -5.12 8.27
N VAL A 102 -7.09 -5.19 8.16
CA VAL A 102 -6.21 -4.03 7.91
C VAL A 102 -5.66 -4.09 6.49
N VAL A 103 -5.84 -3.01 5.73
CA VAL A 103 -5.29 -2.88 4.37
C VAL A 103 -4.23 -1.79 4.35
N GLU A 104 -3.00 -2.12 3.99
CA GLU A 104 -1.95 -1.13 3.77
C GLU A 104 -2.05 -0.60 2.34
N THR A 105 -2.23 0.73 2.22
CA THR A 105 -2.40 1.41 0.94
C THR A 105 -1.53 2.68 0.91
N PRO A 106 -0.52 2.76 0.04
CA PRO A 106 0.39 3.91 -0.01
C PRO A 106 -0.27 5.23 -0.44
N LEU A 107 -1.27 5.16 -1.32
CA LEU A 107 -1.92 6.31 -1.98
C LEU A 107 -3.39 6.46 -1.57
N LEU A 108 -3.79 6.01 -0.39
CA LEU A 108 -5.17 6.03 0.10
C LEU A 108 -5.82 7.42 -0.01
N PHE A 109 -5.16 8.40 0.57
CA PHE A 109 -5.67 9.79 0.65
C PHE A 109 -5.55 10.52 -0.69
N GLU A 110 -4.53 10.24 -1.48
CA GLU A 110 -4.34 10.79 -2.82
C GLU A 110 -5.45 10.32 -3.78
N ALA A 111 -5.90 9.09 -3.61
CA ALA A 111 -7.01 8.51 -4.38
C ALA A 111 -8.40 8.89 -3.85
N GLY A 112 -8.48 9.55 -2.68
CA GLY A 112 -9.77 9.91 -2.05
C GLY A 112 -10.58 8.68 -1.60
N MET A 113 -9.90 7.58 -1.24
CA MET A 113 -10.53 6.29 -0.93
C MET A 113 -10.72 6.06 0.57
N GLU A 114 -10.39 7.03 1.43
CA GLU A 114 -10.52 6.88 2.89
C GLU A 114 -11.93 6.56 3.35
N GLY A 115 -12.95 7.04 2.63
CA GLY A 115 -14.36 6.83 2.99
C GLY A 115 -14.89 5.40 2.81
N ILE A 116 -14.10 4.48 2.22
CA ILE A 116 -14.50 3.06 2.11
C ILE A 116 -14.09 2.23 3.33
N TYR A 117 -13.32 2.79 4.25
CA TYR A 117 -12.84 2.16 5.48
C TYR A 117 -13.57 2.71 6.70
N ASP A 118 -13.76 1.90 7.71
CA ASP A 118 -14.38 2.29 8.98
C ASP A 118 -13.47 3.27 9.76
N ALA A 119 -12.15 3.11 9.62
CA ALA A 119 -11.14 4.01 10.17
C ALA A 119 -9.86 3.98 9.32
N THR A 120 -9.08 5.05 9.40
CA THR A 120 -7.79 5.18 8.73
C THR A 120 -6.69 5.52 9.72
N ILE A 121 -5.49 4.98 9.49
CA ILE A 121 -4.33 5.19 10.35
C ILE A 121 -3.19 5.78 9.52
N ALA A 122 -2.72 6.96 9.86
CA ALA A 122 -1.51 7.53 9.29
C ALA A 122 -0.31 7.17 10.15
N VAL A 123 0.60 6.36 9.63
CA VAL A 123 1.89 6.08 10.27
C VAL A 123 2.89 7.11 9.76
N ILE A 124 3.33 7.99 10.64
CA ILE A 124 4.29 9.06 10.36
C ILE A 124 5.59 8.83 11.15
N ALA A 125 6.67 9.41 10.71
CA ALA A 125 7.94 9.35 11.42
C ALA A 125 8.78 10.60 11.14
N ASN A 126 9.74 10.89 12.01
CA ASN A 126 10.69 11.97 11.83
C ASN A 126 11.39 11.87 10.45
N GLU A 127 11.60 13.02 9.83
CA GLU A 127 12.15 13.10 8.46
C GLU A 127 13.55 12.48 8.34
N GLU A 128 14.39 12.63 9.36
CA GLU A 128 15.76 12.09 9.40
C GLU A 128 15.72 10.56 9.45
N LEU A 129 14.93 9.99 10.36
CA LEU A 129 14.71 8.54 10.45
C LEU A 129 14.11 7.95 9.16
N ARG A 130 13.22 8.68 8.50
CA ARG A 130 12.66 8.26 7.21
C ARG A 130 13.71 8.17 6.13
N ARG A 131 14.60 9.17 6.04
CA ARG A 131 15.71 9.18 5.07
C ARG A 131 16.68 8.03 5.34
N GLU A 132 17.06 7.79 6.58
CA GLU A 132 17.91 6.67 6.97
C GLU A 132 17.29 5.33 6.59
N ARG A 133 16.01 5.12 6.94
CA ARG A 133 15.26 3.89 6.62
C ARG A 133 15.05 3.69 5.11
N ALA A 134 14.95 4.77 4.34
CA ALA A 134 14.80 4.74 2.89
C ALA A 134 16.14 4.46 2.17
N ALA A 135 17.25 5.04 2.62
CA ALA A 135 18.57 4.85 2.05
C ALA A 135 19.01 3.37 2.07
N GLY A 136 18.66 2.63 3.10
CA GLY A 136 18.96 1.20 3.23
C GLY A 136 18.22 0.29 2.24
N ARG A 137 17.26 0.80 1.46
CA ARG A 137 16.39 -0.01 0.56
C ARG A 137 16.67 0.19 -0.94
N GLY A 138 17.69 0.94 -1.34
CA GLY A 138 18.17 1.02 -2.73
C GLY A 138 17.19 1.62 -3.76
N HIS A 139 16.40 2.61 -3.40
CA HIS A 139 15.29 3.10 -4.21
C HIS A 139 15.57 4.45 -4.91
N GLU A 140 16.45 4.49 -5.90
CA GLU A 140 16.67 5.70 -6.72
C GLU A 140 15.51 6.03 -7.69
N ALA A 141 14.65 5.07 -8.03
CA ALA A 141 13.55 5.27 -9.00
C ALA A 141 12.24 5.85 -8.40
N LEU A 142 12.28 6.40 -7.18
CA LEU A 142 11.08 6.73 -6.41
C LEU A 142 10.81 8.23 -6.26
N ASP A 143 11.66 9.10 -6.81
CA ASP A 143 11.49 10.55 -6.68
C ASP A 143 10.22 11.06 -7.35
N GLU A 144 9.83 10.50 -8.49
CA GLU A 144 8.58 10.91 -9.18
C GLU A 144 7.31 10.45 -8.46
N ARG A 145 7.33 9.26 -7.85
CA ARG A 145 6.21 8.79 -7.00
C ARG A 145 6.09 9.65 -5.73
N ASN A 146 7.22 10.05 -5.15
CA ASN A 146 7.26 10.89 -3.95
C ASN A 146 6.75 12.31 -4.21
N ALA A 147 7.02 12.88 -5.39
CA ALA A 147 6.62 14.24 -5.74
C ALA A 147 5.09 14.46 -5.78
N ARG A 148 4.30 13.38 -5.87
CA ARG A 148 2.83 13.43 -5.92
C ARG A 148 2.14 12.94 -4.66
N GLN A 149 2.90 12.39 -3.71
CA GLN A 149 2.33 11.96 -2.44
C GLN A 149 2.05 13.18 -1.56
N LEU A 150 0.92 13.14 -0.89
CA LEU A 150 0.63 14.05 0.20
C LEU A 150 1.74 13.99 1.26
N SER A 151 2.03 15.14 1.87
CA SER A 151 2.97 15.16 2.99
C SER A 151 2.44 14.31 4.15
N GLN A 152 3.34 13.89 5.05
CA GLN A 152 2.92 13.17 6.26
C GLN A 152 1.88 13.96 7.06
N GLN A 153 2.06 15.29 7.16
CA GLN A 153 1.12 16.15 7.85
C GLN A 153 -0.26 16.15 7.19
N GLN A 154 -0.34 16.28 5.87
CA GLN A 154 -1.60 16.21 5.13
C GLN A 154 -2.32 14.87 5.29
N LYS A 155 -1.55 13.75 5.37
CA LYS A 155 -2.13 12.43 5.66
C LYS A 155 -2.61 12.33 7.11
N ALA A 156 -1.85 12.86 8.05
CA ALA A 156 -2.21 12.90 9.47
C ALA A 156 -3.49 13.70 9.69
N ASP A 157 -3.64 14.86 9.03
CA ASP A 157 -4.82 15.73 9.15
C ASP A 157 -6.11 15.07 8.62
N ARG A 158 -5.98 14.06 7.73
CA ARG A 158 -7.12 13.33 7.13
C ARG A 158 -7.40 11.98 7.78
N ALA A 159 -6.46 11.45 8.53
CA ALA A 159 -6.58 10.13 9.14
C ALA A 159 -7.44 10.16 10.41
N THR A 160 -8.14 9.06 10.69
CA THR A 160 -8.87 8.86 11.94
C THR A 160 -7.92 8.76 13.13
N TYR A 161 -6.78 8.09 12.94
CA TYR A 161 -5.73 7.91 13.94
C TYR A 161 -4.37 8.27 13.34
N VAL A 162 -3.49 8.80 14.17
CA VAL A 162 -2.10 9.10 13.80
C VAL A 162 -1.19 8.34 14.76
N VAL A 163 -0.23 7.62 14.20
CA VAL A 163 0.80 6.90 14.95
C VAL A 163 2.17 7.46 14.59
N ILE A 164 2.95 7.87 15.60
CA ILE A 164 4.31 8.40 15.43
C ILE A 164 5.29 7.24 15.62
N ASN A 165 5.95 6.83 14.56
CA ASN A 165 6.90 5.71 14.56
C ASN A 165 8.36 6.20 14.63
N ASP A 166 8.69 6.91 15.68
CA ASP A 166 10.05 7.39 15.95
C ASP A 166 10.81 6.48 16.93
N GLY A 167 10.10 5.61 17.60
CA GLY A 167 10.61 4.73 18.64
C GLY A 167 10.92 3.31 18.15
N THR A 168 10.80 2.37 19.06
CA THR A 168 11.00 0.93 18.87
C THR A 168 9.77 0.27 18.23
N THR A 169 9.97 -0.93 17.68
CA THR A 169 8.85 -1.75 17.17
C THR A 169 7.85 -2.11 18.27
N ALA A 170 8.32 -2.30 19.51
CA ALA A 170 7.45 -2.61 20.64
C ALA A 170 6.55 -1.42 21.02
N GLU A 171 7.07 -0.20 20.98
CA GLU A 171 6.27 1.01 21.21
C GLU A 171 5.23 1.20 20.11
N LEU A 172 5.61 1.01 18.83
CA LEU A 172 4.67 1.03 17.71
C LEU A 172 3.54 0.01 17.91
N GLU A 173 3.88 -1.23 18.26
CA GLU A 173 2.92 -2.31 18.47
C GLU A 173 1.96 -1.99 19.64
N ALA A 174 2.46 -1.40 20.72
CA ALA A 174 1.63 -0.99 21.83
C ALA A 174 0.61 0.12 21.46
N GLU A 175 1.02 1.11 20.67
CA GLU A 175 0.10 2.13 20.15
C GLU A 175 -0.97 1.55 19.23
N LEU A 176 -0.59 0.60 18.36
CA LEU A 176 -1.52 -0.07 17.45
C LEU A 176 -2.51 -0.97 18.20
N ALA A 177 -2.09 -1.62 19.30
CA ALA A 177 -2.98 -2.39 20.17
C ALA A 177 -4.08 -1.51 20.78
N LEU A 178 -3.72 -0.33 21.28
CA LEU A 178 -4.69 0.65 21.82
C LEU A 178 -5.70 1.13 20.75
N ILE A 179 -5.26 1.23 19.50
CA ILE A 179 -6.18 1.58 18.40
C ILE A 179 -7.16 0.43 18.15
N LEU A 180 -6.69 -0.83 18.13
CA LEU A 180 -7.57 -1.98 17.96
C LEU A 180 -8.60 -2.09 19.09
N GLU A 181 -8.22 -1.82 20.34
CA GLU A 181 -9.16 -1.78 21.46
C GLU A 181 -10.26 -0.73 21.26
N ARG A 182 -9.91 0.49 20.82
CA ARG A 182 -10.88 1.56 20.52
C ARG A 182 -11.80 1.26 19.35
N LEU A 183 -11.34 0.49 18.37
CA LEU A 183 -12.16 0.09 17.23
C LEU A 183 -13.14 -1.04 17.58
N ALA A 184 -12.91 -1.74 18.68
CA ALA A 184 -13.79 -2.80 19.18
C ALA A 184 -14.94 -2.30 20.09
N GLU A 185 -14.88 -1.02 20.54
CA GLU A 185 -15.92 -0.34 21.31
C GLU A 185 -17.07 0.14 20.42
#